data_f3490993078f22b7610ca75229699ed9
#
_entry.id   f3490993078f22b7610ca75229699ed9
#
_cell.length_a   1.000
_cell.length_b   1.000
_cell.length_c   1.000
_cell.angle_alpha   90.00
_cell.angle_beta   90.00
_cell.angle_gamma   90.00
#
_symmetry.space_group_name_H-M   'P 1'
#
loop_
_entity.id
_entity.type
_entity.pdbx_description
1 polymer ?
#
loop_
_entity_poly.entity_id
_entity_poly.type
_entity_poly.pdbx_seq_one_letter_code
_entity_poly.pdbx_strand_id
1 'polypeptide(L)'
;NEQEIIKGINLTIPEGEIYGFLGANGAGKTTIFRHILGIYSPDEGEITWQGRKVDRFDAKEVGYLPEERGLYPKRTVRQQLTFFGKLRKMKKKEIEKSILFWLDFFKIQKNVDRKISELSKGNQQKIQFIASIIHGPKLVILDEPFSGLDPINANQLKEAILFLKENSATIIFSSHQMANVEEICENICMMKKGEVLLEGNLKEIKDETDKRKVIVQADFDREILKQDFEIESYKEENGVISFYVKDECTAKKIQKFIFQSENIQQFRIEPISLNDIFLER
;
A
#
# COMPACT_ATOMS: atom_id res chain seq x y z
N ASN A 1 -11.65 19.18 -25.48
CA ASN A 1 -10.32 19.21 -24.85
C ASN A 1 -10.05 17.80 -24.30
N GLU A 2 -9.23 17.01 -25.00
CA GLU A 2 -8.71 15.76 -24.50
C GLU A 2 -7.73 16.11 -23.38
N GLN A 3 -8.01 15.67 -22.18
CA GLN A 3 -7.13 15.87 -21.04
C GLN A 3 -6.23 14.64 -20.91
N GLU A 4 -4.93 14.83 -21.06
CA GLU A 4 -3.93 13.79 -20.83
C GLU A 4 -3.93 13.43 -19.34
N ILE A 5 -4.28 12.16 -19.03
CA ILE A 5 -4.39 11.67 -17.65
C ILE A 5 -3.07 11.05 -17.20
N ILE A 6 -2.40 10.32 -18.10
CA ILE A 6 -1.10 9.67 -17.86
C ILE A 6 -0.09 10.25 -18.85
N LYS A 7 1.01 10.77 -18.33
CA LYS A 7 1.98 11.55 -19.11
C LYS A 7 3.28 10.78 -19.31
N GLY A 8 3.26 9.83 -20.25
CA GLY A 8 4.46 9.15 -20.73
C GLY A 8 5.26 8.46 -19.65
N ILE A 9 4.65 7.56 -18.87
CA ILE A 9 5.32 6.83 -17.79
C ILE A 9 5.96 5.54 -18.30
N ASN A 10 7.17 5.22 -17.79
CA ASN A 10 7.83 3.94 -17.98
C ASN A 10 8.09 3.33 -16.62
N LEU A 11 7.56 2.13 -16.37
CA LEU A 11 7.65 1.44 -15.09
C LEU A 11 8.04 -0.01 -15.30
N THR A 12 8.89 -0.53 -14.42
CA THR A 12 9.24 -1.95 -14.37
C THR A 12 8.92 -2.51 -13.00
N ILE A 13 8.02 -3.48 -12.95
CA ILE A 13 7.59 -4.12 -11.72
C ILE A 13 8.24 -5.51 -11.65
N PRO A 14 9.10 -5.79 -10.65
CA PRO A 14 9.73 -7.08 -10.50
C PRO A 14 8.71 -8.20 -10.21
N GLU A 15 8.94 -9.38 -10.79
CA GLU A 15 8.08 -10.54 -10.57
C GLU A 15 8.19 -11.07 -9.13
N GLY A 16 7.08 -11.43 -8.51
CA GLY A 16 7.02 -11.99 -7.15
C GLY A 16 7.19 -10.95 -6.03
N GLU A 17 7.13 -9.66 -6.34
CA GLU A 17 7.26 -8.59 -5.36
C GLU A 17 5.94 -7.88 -5.09
N ILE A 18 5.94 -7.06 -4.02
CA ILE A 18 4.86 -6.13 -3.70
C ILE A 18 5.29 -4.73 -4.12
N TYR A 19 4.57 -4.17 -5.09
CA TYR A 19 4.82 -2.86 -5.66
C TYR A 19 3.72 -1.88 -5.27
N GLY A 20 4.10 -0.77 -4.65
CA GLY A 20 3.17 0.24 -4.14
C GLY A 20 3.02 1.44 -5.09
N PHE A 21 1.78 1.75 -5.51
CA PHE A 21 1.44 2.99 -6.19
C PHE A 21 0.92 4.02 -5.19
N LEU A 22 1.69 5.07 -4.98
CA LEU A 22 1.39 6.16 -4.06
C LEU A 22 0.90 7.40 -4.80
N GLY A 23 0.06 8.18 -4.17
CA GLY A 23 -0.38 9.47 -4.68
C GLY A 23 -1.78 9.85 -4.21
N ALA A 24 -2.09 11.14 -4.28
CA ALA A 24 -3.41 11.65 -3.96
C ALA A 24 -4.51 11.08 -4.89
N ASN A 25 -5.77 11.25 -4.50
CA ASN A 25 -6.89 10.92 -5.39
C ASN A 25 -6.81 11.75 -6.67
N GLY A 26 -7.04 11.10 -7.80
CA GLY A 26 -6.89 11.73 -9.12
C GLY A 26 -5.45 11.79 -9.66
N ALA A 27 -4.45 11.20 -8.99
CA ALA A 27 -3.08 11.15 -9.49
C ALA A 27 -2.88 10.26 -10.72
N GLY A 28 -3.85 9.41 -11.08
CA GLY A 28 -3.78 8.51 -12.25
C GLY A 28 -3.62 7.03 -11.90
N LYS A 29 -3.49 6.64 -10.62
CA LYS A 29 -3.25 5.25 -10.17
C LYS A 29 -4.26 4.24 -10.75
N THR A 30 -5.56 4.47 -10.53
CA THR A 30 -6.64 3.60 -11.04
C THR A 30 -6.66 3.56 -12.57
N THR A 31 -6.27 4.65 -13.25
CA THR A 31 -6.16 4.69 -14.71
C THR A 31 -5.07 3.75 -15.20
N ILE A 32 -3.89 3.77 -14.57
CA ILE A 32 -2.81 2.80 -14.89
C ILE A 32 -3.28 1.37 -14.66
N PHE A 33 -3.96 1.09 -13.54
CA PHE A 33 -4.50 -0.25 -13.29
C PHE A 33 -5.47 -0.71 -14.37
N ARG A 34 -6.33 0.20 -14.87
CA ARG A 34 -7.25 -0.11 -15.96
C ARG A 34 -6.54 -0.36 -17.28
N HIS A 35 -5.42 0.33 -17.55
CA HIS A 35 -4.56 0.02 -18.70
C HIS A 35 -3.88 -1.35 -18.53
N ILE A 36 -3.27 -1.64 -17.38
CA ILE A 36 -2.66 -2.96 -17.11
C ILE A 36 -3.69 -4.08 -17.28
N LEU A 37 -4.92 -3.89 -16.81
CA LEU A 37 -6.00 -4.87 -16.91
C LEU A 37 -6.57 -5.01 -18.34
N GLY A 38 -6.16 -4.17 -19.31
CA GLY A 38 -6.72 -4.11 -20.66
C GLY A 38 -8.18 -3.68 -20.69
N ILE A 39 -8.62 -2.89 -19.68
CA ILE A 39 -9.94 -2.23 -19.68
C ILE A 39 -9.91 -1.01 -20.58
N TYR A 40 -8.78 -0.29 -20.58
CA TYR A 40 -8.48 0.79 -21.51
C TYR A 40 -7.22 0.43 -22.31
N SER A 41 -7.21 0.71 -23.61
CA SER A 41 -5.99 0.65 -24.40
C SER A 41 -5.18 1.94 -24.18
N PRO A 42 -3.85 1.88 -24.03
CA PRO A 42 -3.04 3.10 -24.04
C PRO A 42 -3.10 3.76 -25.42
N ASP A 43 -3.08 5.08 -25.45
CA ASP A 43 -3.03 5.85 -26.71
C ASP A 43 -1.65 5.68 -27.38
N GLU A 44 -0.59 5.64 -26.55
CA GLU A 44 0.79 5.38 -26.97
C GLU A 44 1.48 4.42 -25.99
N GLY A 45 2.54 3.78 -26.47
CA GLY A 45 3.33 2.83 -25.67
C GLY A 45 2.72 1.44 -25.64
N GLU A 46 3.22 0.61 -24.72
CA GLU A 46 2.80 -0.78 -24.59
C GLU A 46 2.95 -1.31 -23.15
N ILE A 47 2.21 -2.35 -22.86
CA ILE A 47 2.28 -3.07 -21.60
C ILE A 47 2.82 -4.46 -21.88
N THR A 48 3.84 -4.87 -21.15
CA THR A 48 4.41 -6.21 -21.25
C THR A 48 4.28 -6.99 -19.94
N TRP A 49 4.09 -8.29 -20.05
CA TRP A 49 4.08 -9.24 -18.95
C TRP A 49 4.95 -10.44 -19.28
N GLN A 50 5.99 -10.68 -18.47
CA GLN A 50 6.95 -11.77 -18.71
C GLN A 50 7.53 -11.72 -20.15
N GLY A 51 7.91 -10.53 -20.62
CA GLY A 51 8.48 -10.30 -21.94
C GLY A 51 7.51 -10.39 -23.12
N ARG A 52 6.22 -10.58 -22.87
CA ARG A 52 5.19 -10.62 -23.92
C ARG A 52 4.31 -9.36 -23.84
N LYS A 53 4.02 -8.75 -24.99
CA LYS A 53 3.03 -7.68 -25.07
C LYS A 53 1.65 -8.21 -24.67
N VAL A 54 0.95 -7.45 -23.82
CA VAL A 54 -0.35 -7.83 -23.28
C VAL A 54 -1.35 -6.71 -23.58
N ASP A 55 -2.31 -6.99 -24.44
CA ASP A 55 -3.47 -6.10 -24.63
C ASP A 55 -4.56 -6.43 -23.59
N ARG A 56 -4.63 -7.70 -23.16
CA ARG A 56 -5.57 -8.18 -22.15
C ARG A 56 -5.07 -9.47 -21.51
N PHE A 57 -5.11 -9.55 -20.19
CA PHE A 57 -4.80 -10.79 -19.44
C PHE A 57 -5.89 -11.87 -19.62
N ASP A 58 -5.48 -13.15 -19.59
CA ASP A 58 -6.45 -14.22 -19.32
C ASP A 58 -7.03 -14.01 -17.92
N ALA A 59 -8.32 -14.21 -17.81
CA ALA A 59 -9.05 -14.06 -16.57
C ALA A 59 -8.52 -14.94 -15.41
N LYS A 60 -7.72 -15.96 -15.70
CA LYS A 60 -7.06 -16.81 -14.70
C LYS A 60 -5.73 -16.27 -14.20
N GLU A 61 -5.09 -15.38 -14.95
CA GLU A 61 -3.75 -14.88 -14.63
C GLU A 61 -3.77 -13.70 -13.67
N VAL A 62 -4.90 -12.94 -13.67
CA VAL A 62 -4.99 -11.70 -12.91
C VAL A 62 -6.16 -11.68 -11.92
N GLY A 63 -5.87 -11.23 -10.71
CA GLY A 63 -6.85 -10.86 -9.70
C GLY A 63 -6.96 -9.34 -9.59
N TYR A 64 -8.16 -8.81 -9.53
CA TYR A 64 -8.39 -7.37 -9.37
C TYR A 64 -9.38 -7.09 -8.24
N LEU A 65 -8.94 -6.29 -7.29
CA LEU A 65 -9.77 -5.71 -6.24
C LEU A 65 -9.99 -4.23 -6.57
N PRO A 66 -11.17 -3.80 -7.03
CA PRO A 66 -11.49 -2.39 -7.24
C PRO A 66 -11.71 -1.69 -5.90
N GLU A 67 -11.51 -0.37 -5.86
CA GLU A 67 -11.83 0.48 -4.72
C GLU A 67 -13.31 0.39 -4.34
N GLU A 68 -14.21 0.39 -5.34
CA GLU A 68 -15.63 0.24 -5.11
C GLU A 68 -16.04 -1.21 -4.86
N ARG A 69 -17.04 -1.41 -4.01
CA ARG A 69 -17.49 -2.76 -3.65
C ARG A 69 -18.34 -3.39 -4.74
N GLY A 70 -17.83 -4.47 -5.31
CA GLY A 70 -18.50 -5.29 -6.35
C GLY A 70 -19.25 -6.51 -5.81
N LEU A 71 -19.71 -6.50 -4.54
CA LEU A 71 -20.39 -7.62 -3.93
C LEU A 71 -21.91 -7.55 -4.13
N TYR A 72 -22.56 -8.70 -4.28
CA TYR A 72 -24.01 -8.82 -4.39
C TYR A 72 -24.65 -8.98 -3.00
N PRO A 73 -25.34 -7.96 -2.43
CA PRO A 73 -25.76 -7.95 -1.03
C PRO A 73 -26.70 -9.12 -0.64
N LYS A 74 -27.53 -9.58 -1.58
CA LYS A 74 -28.52 -10.63 -1.36
C LYS A 74 -27.96 -12.06 -1.43
N ARG A 75 -26.74 -12.24 -1.95
CA ARG A 75 -26.07 -13.55 -2.02
C ARG A 75 -25.41 -13.90 -0.70
N THR A 76 -25.32 -15.19 -0.39
CA THR A 76 -24.45 -15.67 0.70
C THR A 76 -23.00 -15.59 0.30
N VAL A 77 -22.09 -15.61 1.29
CA VAL A 77 -20.63 -15.65 1.06
C VAL A 77 -20.27 -16.81 0.13
N ARG A 78 -20.76 -18.01 0.40
CA ARG A 78 -20.55 -19.19 -0.45
C ARG A 78 -21.02 -18.96 -1.90
N GLN A 79 -22.22 -18.41 -2.07
CA GLN A 79 -22.77 -18.11 -3.40
C GLN A 79 -21.93 -17.08 -4.14
N GLN A 80 -21.48 -16.03 -3.44
CA GLN A 80 -20.63 -14.98 -3.98
C GLN A 80 -19.30 -15.54 -4.49
N LEU A 81 -18.57 -16.25 -3.62
CA LEU A 81 -17.26 -16.78 -3.93
C LEU A 81 -17.33 -17.90 -5.00
N THR A 82 -18.37 -18.73 -4.95
CA THR A 82 -18.63 -19.74 -6.02
C THR A 82 -18.86 -19.07 -7.37
N PHE A 83 -19.58 -17.96 -7.41
CA PHE A 83 -19.83 -17.23 -8.63
C PHE A 83 -18.52 -16.71 -9.24
N PHE A 84 -17.67 -16.06 -8.45
CA PHE A 84 -16.37 -15.56 -8.94
C PHE A 84 -15.44 -16.71 -9.35
N GLY A 85 -15.35 -17.78 -8.59
CA GLY A 85 -14.57 -18.96 -8.97
C GLY A 85 -15.00 -19.56 -10.31
N LYS A 86 -16.33 -19.63 -10.56
CA LYS A 86 -16.86 -20.10 -11.86
C LYS A 86 -16.51 -19.15 -13.00
N LEU A 87 -16.57 -17.83 -12.80
CA LEU A 87 -16.13 -16.84 -13.80
C LEU A 87 -14.67 -17.02 -14.20
N ARG A 88 -13.84 -17.51 -13.27
CA ARG A 88 -12.41 -17.84 -13.50
C ARG A 88 -12.21 -19.28 -13.98
N LYS A 89 -13.29 -19.96 -14.38
CA LYS A 89 -13.28 -21.35 -14.92
C LYS A 89 -12.69 -22.39 -13.95
N MET A 90 -12.80 -22.17 -12.63
CA MET A 90 -12.40 -23.14 -11.61
C MET A 90 -13.38 -24.31 -11.53
N LYS A 91 -12.86 -25.50 -11.21
CA LYS A 91 -13.69 -26.66 -10.92
C LYS A 91 -14.37 -26.54 -9.55
N LYS A 92 -15.55 -27.14 -9.40
CA LYS A 92 -16.34 -27.05 -8.15
C LYS A 92 -15.54 -27.43 -6.89
N LYS A 93 -14.73 -28.50 -6.96
CA LYS A 93 -13.88 -28.94 -5.84
C LYS A 93 -12.79 -27.93 -5.48
N GLU A 94 -12.18 -27.29 -6.47
CA GLU A 94 -11.16 -26.25 -6.28
C GLU A 94 -11.77 -25.01 -5.62
N ILE A 95 -12.95 -24.59 -6.09
CA ILE A 95 -13.68 -23.46 -5.50
C ILE A 95 -13.96 -23.72 -4.02
N GLU A 96 -14.54 -24.88 -3.69
CA GLU A 96 -14.87 -25.22 -2.30
C GLU A 96 -13.63 -25.25 -1.41
N LYS A 97 -12.53 -25.87 -1.88
CA LYS A 97 -11.25 -25.89 -1.18
C LYS A 97 -10.72 -24.46 -0.91
N SER A 98 -10.74 -23.61 -1.93
CA SER A 98 -10.30 -22.21 -1.78
C SER A 98 -11.19 -21.39 -0.84
N ILE A 99 -12.52 -21.58 -0.90
CA ILE A 99 -13.45 -20.94 0.02
C ILE A 99 -13.11 -21.30 1.47
N LEU A 100 -12.99 -22.59 1.77
CA LEU A 100 -12.70 -23.05 3.12
C LEU A 100 -11.35 -22.53 3.60
N PHE A 101 -10.31 -22.60 2.77
CA PHE A 101 -8.97 -22.09 3.09
C PHE A 101 -9.00 -20.60 3.45
N TRP A 102 -9.56 -19.75 2.58
CA TRP A 102 -9.53 -18.30 2.81
C TRP A 102 -10.43 -17.84 3.94
N LEU A 103 -11.58 -18.50 4.15
CA LEU A 103 -12.44 -18.18 5.30
C LEU A 103 -11.76 -18.60 6.61
N ASP A 104 -10.98 -19.68 6.61
CA ASP A 104 -10.18 -20.10 7.76
C ASP A 104 -9.04 -19.12 8.02
N PHE A 105 -8.28 -18.76 6.98
CA PHE A 105 -7.21 -17.77 7.07
C PHE A 105 -7.66 -16.47 7.73
N PHE A 106 -8.81 -15.95 7.34
CA PHE A 106 -9.39 -14.72 7.91
C PHE A 106 -10.19 -14.96 9.20
N LYS A 107 -10.31 -16.19 9.70
CA LYS A 107 -11.08 -16.57 10.89
C LYS A 107 -12.56 -16.16 10.82
N ILE A 108 -13.17 -16.31 9.66
CA ILE A 108 -14.58 -15.93 9.39
C ILE A 108 -15.44 -17.07 8.85
N GLN A 109 -15.08 -18.32 9.12
CA GLN A 109 -15.77 -19.53 8.62
C GLN A 109 -17.27 -19.52 8.93
N LYS A 110 -17.65 -19.00 10.11
CA LYS A 110 -19.05 -18.86 10.55
C LYS A 110 -19.93 -18.02 9.65
N ASN A 111 -19.31 -17.26 8.76
CA ASN A 111 -20.05 -16.35 7.86
C ASN A 111 -20.38 -16.99 6.51
N VAL A 112 -19.94 -18.23 6.23
CA VAL A 112 -20.00 -18.86 4.90
C VAL A 112 -21.40 -18.89 4.29
N ASP A 113 -22.44 -19.10 5.09
CA ASP A 113 -23.83 -19.17 4.65
C ASP A 113 -24.64 -17.89 4.99
N ARG A 114 -23.98 -16.86 5.57
CA ARG A 114 -24.60 -15.56 5.80
C ARG A 114 -24.64 -14.74 4.52
N LYS A 115 -25.65 -13.87 4.40
CA LYS A 115 -25.74 -12.89 3.30
C LYS A 115 -24.66 -11.82 3.44
N ILE A 116 -24.18 -11.33 2.31
CA ILE A 116 -23.18 -10.25 2.27
C ILE A 116 -23.67 -9.00 3.01
N SER A 117 -24.96 -8.65 2.88
CA SER A 117 -25.57 -7.52 3.58
C SER A 117 -25.56 -7.61 5.11
N GLU A 118 -25.39 -8.81 5.67
CA GLU A 118 -25.37 -9.06 7.12
C GLU A 118 -23.97 -8.96 7.72
N LEU A 119 -22.95 -8.77 6.89
CA LEU A 119 -21.55 -8.71 7.32
C LEU A 119 -21.16 -7.27 7.69
N SER A 120 -20.22 -7.15 8.64
CA SER A 120 -19.54 -5.88 8.90
C SER A 120 -18.77 -5.42 7.66
N LYS A 121 -18.49 -4.11 7.57
CA LYS A 121 -17.70 -3.52 6.46
C LYS A 121 -16.35 -4.23 6.28
N GLY A 122 -15.63 -4.52 7.38
CA GLY A 122 -14.36 -5.24 7.33
C GLY A 122 -14.49 -6.67 6.78
N ASN A 123 -15.53 -7.41 7.19
CA ASN A 123 -15.77 -8.74 6.64
C ASN A 123 -16.19 -8.70 5.17
N GLN A 124 -16.97 -7.70 4.74
CA GLN A 124 -17.28 -7.50 3.33
C GLN A 124 -16.01 -7.26 2.50
N GLN A 125 -15.07 -6.44 3.01
CA GLN A 125 -13.80 -6.19 2.35
C GLN A 125 -12.97 -7.48 2.22
N LYS A 126 -12.90 -8.31 3.27
CA LYS A 126 -12.25 -9.64 3.20
C LYS A 126 -12.88 -10.54 2.13
N ILE A 127 -14.21 -10.58 2.07
CA ILE A 127 -14.89 -11.39 1.03
C ILE A 127 -14.62 -10.83 -0.37
N GLN A 128 -14.54 -9.52 -0.56
CA GLN A 128 -14.20 -8.91 -1.83
C GLN A 128 -12.76 -9.24 -2.23
N PHE A 129 -11.83 -9.17 -1.29
CA PHE A 129 -10.44 -9.57 -1.49
C PHE A 129 -10.36 -11.06 -1.88
N ILE A 130 -11.00 -11.97 -1.13
CA ILE A 130 -11.05 -13.39 -1.47
C ILE A 130 -11.61 -13.61 -2.89
N ALA A 131 -12.68 -12.90 -3.25
CA ALA A 131 -13.27 -13.00 -4.58
C ALA A 131 -12.30 -12.60 -5.71
N SER A 132 -11.38 -11.66 -5.45
CA SER A 132 -10.37 -11.22 -6.41
C SER A 132 -9.24 -12.24 -6.61
N ILE A 133 -8.94 -13.06 -5.59
CA ILE A 133 -7.77 -13.96 -5.57
C ILE A 133 -8.12 -15.45 -5.49
N ILE A 134 -9.40 -15.83 -5.41
CA ILE A 134 -9.86 -17.20 -5.14
C ILE A 134 -9.29 -18.24 -6.11
N HIS A 135 -8.93 -17.82 -7.32
CA HIS A 135 -8.41 -18.66 -8.40
C HIS A 135 -6.87 -18.76 -8.42
N GLY A 136 -6.18 -18.17 -7.43
CA GLY A 136 -4.72 -18.22 -7.35
C GLY A 136 -4.01 -17.49 -8.50
N PRO A 137 -4.30 -16.20 -8.75
CA PRO A 137 -3.70 -15.45 -9.85
C PRO A 137 -2.20 -15.23 -9.63
N LYS A 138 -1.44 -15.08 -10.73
CA LYS A 138 -0.02 -14.73 -10.69
C LYS A 138 0.20 -13.22 -10.50
N LEU A 139 -0.70 -12.41 -11.03
CA LEU A 139 -0.72 -10.95 -10.86
C LEU A 139 -1.95 -10.55 -10.05
N VAL A 140 -1.75 -9.79 -8.98
CA VAL A 140 -2.82 -9.27 -8.14
C VAL A 140 -2.75 -7.75 -8.12
N ILE A 141 -3.82 -7.09 -8.56
CA ILE A 141 -3.95 -5.64 -8.55
C ILE A 141 -5.01 -5.25 -7.52
N LEU A 142 -4.64 -4.41 -6.57
CA LEU A 142 -5.48 -4.01 -5.45
C LEU A 142 -5.60 -2.48 -5.42
N ASP A 143 -6.80 -1.96 -5.69
CA ASP A 143 -7.04 -0.52 -5.68
C ASP A 143 -7.58 -0.10 -4.29
N GLU A 144 -6.76 0.64 -3.54
CA GLU A 144 -7.02 1.11 -2.17
C GLU A 144 -7.53 -0.01 -1.21
N PRO A 145 -6.81 -1.14 -1.08
CA PRO A 145 -7.31 -2.33 -0.37
C PRO A 145 -7.60 -2.09 1.12
N PHE A 146 -6.94 -1.12 1.74
CA PHE A 146 -7.02 -0.81 3.17
C PHE A 146 -8.03 0.29 3.50
N SER A 147 -8.66 0.90 2.48
CA SER A 147 -9.58 2.03 2.67
C SER A 147 -10.76 1.67 3.57
N GLY A 148 -10.97 2.47 4.62
CA GLY A 148 -12.09 2.32 5.56
C GLY A 148 -12.03 1.06 6.44
N LEU A 149 -10.89 0.41 6.56
CA LEU A 149 -10.65 -0.67 7.50
C LEU A 149 -10.15 -0.15 8.85
N ASP A 150 -10.58 -0.81 9.93
CA ASP A 150 -9.95 -0.68 11.23
C ASP A 150 -8.57 -1.37 11.25
N PRO A 151 -7.68 -1.05 12.22
CA PRO A 151 -6.32 -1.60 12.26
C PRO A 151 -6.26 -3.13 12.26
N ILE A 152 -7.21 -3.81 12.93
CA ILE A 152 -7.22 -5.27 13.02
C ILE A 152 -7.51 -5.88 11.64
N ASN A 153 -8.53 -5.37 10.94
CA ASN A 153 -8.88 -5.86 9.61
C ASN A 153 -7.80 -5.50 8.56
N ALA A 154 -7.19 -4.32 8.68
CA ALA A 154 -6.06 -3.92 7.82
C ALA A 154 -4.87 -4.87 8.00
N ASN A 155 -4.49 -5.20 9.24
CA ASN A 155 -3.40 -6.14 9.51
C ASN A 155 -3.66 -7.52 8.92
N GLN A 156 -4.86 -8.08 9.10
CA GLN A 156 -5.21 -9.37 8.50
C GLN A 156 -5.15 -9.36 6.97
N LEU A 157 -5.49 -8.22 6.35
CA LEU A 157 -5.38 -8.08 4.90
C LEU A 157 -3.91 -7.98 4.46
N LYS A 158 -3.05 -7.30 5.21
CA LYS A 158 -1.60 -7.28 4.98
C LYS A 158 -1.01 -8.68 5.07
N GLU A 159 -1.36 -9.46 6.10
CA GLU A 159 -0.93 -10.86 6.23
C GLU A 159 -1.34 -11.70 4.99
N ALA A 160 -2.55 -11.50 4.47
CA ALA A 160 -3.00 -12.18 3.25
C ALA A 160 -2.22 -11.75 2.00
N ILE A 161 -1.86 -10.47 1.88
CA ILE A 161 -1.02 -9.95 0.79
C ILE A 161 0.38 -10.56 0.86
N LEU A 162 1.00 -10.58 2.05
CA LEU A 162 2.31 -11.21 2.27
C LEU A 162 2.27 -12.71 1.95
N PHE A 163 1.22 -13.41 2.37
CA PHE A 163 1.02 -14.82 2.02
C PHE A 163 0.96 -15.06 0.51
N LEU A 164 0.28 -14.20 -0.25
CA LEU A 164 0.24 -14.30 -1.71
C LEU A 164 1.63 -14.10 -2.33
N LYS A 165 2.42 -13.14 -1.83
CA LYS A 165 3.81 -12.92 -2.25
C LYS A 165 4.67 -14.17 -1.99
N GLU A 166 4.60 -14.74 -0.80
CA GLU A 166 5.32 -15.97 -0.42
C GLU A 166 4.97 -17.14 -1.35
N ASN A 167 3.78 -17.12 -1.95
CA ASN A 167 3.34 -18.07 -2.98
C ASN A 167 3.59 -17.56 -4.42
N SER A 168 4.58 -16.68 -4.59
CA SER A 168 5.09 -16.20 -5.89
C SER A 168 4.08 -15.38 -6.72
N ALA A 169 3.10 -14.74 -6.10
CA ALA A 169 2.27 -13.76 -6.77
C ALA A 169 2.99 -12.42 -6.84
N THR A 170 2.92 -11.74 -7.99
CA THR A 170 3.28 -10.32 -8.12
C THR A 170 2.10 -9.48 -7.70
N ILE A 171 2.30 -8.53 -6.81
CA ILE A 171 1.22 -7.73 -6.23
C ILE A 171 1.47 -6.26 -6.50
N ILE A 172 0.47 -5.61 -7.05
CA ILE A 172 0.46 -4.16 -7.27
C ILE A 172 -0.69 -3.60 -6.45
N PHE A 173 -0.44 -2.62 -5.60
CA PHE A 173 -1.55 -1.96 -4.92
C PHE A 173 -1.39 -0.44 -4.87
N SER A 174 -2.52 0.25 -4.90
CA SER A 174 -2.56 1.69 -4.69
C SER A 174 -2.83 2.01 -3.23
N SER A 175 -2.24 3.11 -2.76
CA SER A 175 -2.61 3.71 -1.49
C SER A 175 -2.33 5.22 -1.47
N HIS A 176 -3.17 5.94 -0.76
CA HIS A 176 -2.89 7.30 -0.32
C HIS A 176 -2.32 7.34 1.12
N GLN A 177 -2.29 6.19 1.82
CA GLN A 177 -1.75 6.02 3.17
C GLN A 177 -0.34 5.43 3.09
N MET A 178 0.66 6.28 3.21
CA MET A 178 2.06 5.92 3.02
C MET A 178 2.56 4.87 4.03
N ALA A 179 2.04 4.91 5.27
CA ALA A 179 2.39 3.93 6.30
C ALA A 179 2.09 2.48 5.89
N ASN A 180 0.98 2.22 5.18
CA ASN A 180 0.66 0.88 4.69
C ASN A 180 1.65 0.40 3.63
N VAL A 181 2.16 1.31 2.81
CA VAL A 181 3.14 1.00 1.76
C VAL A 181 4.50 0.75 2.37
N GLU A 182 4.93 1.59 3.31
CA GLU A 182 6.20 1.45 4.03
C GLU A 182 6.35 0.11 4.74
N GLU A 183 5.22 -0.46 5.17
CA GLU A 183 5.21 -1.69 5.95
C GLU A 183 5.39 -2.96 5.09
N ILE A 184 4.89 -2.96 3.84
CA ILE A 184 4.82 -4.20 3.05
C ILE A 184 5.46 -4.13 1.66
N CYS A 185 5.80 -2.93 1.14
CA CYS A 185 6.40 -2.79 -0.19
C CYS A 185 7.92 -2.82 -0.16
N GLU A 186 8.51 -3.44 -1.16
CA GLU A 186 9.92 -3.29 -1.48
C GLU A 186 10.16 -2.16 -2.48
N ASN A 187 9.31 -2.03 -3.46
CA ASN A 187 9.40 -1.03 -4.52
C ASN A 187 8.14 -0.19 -4.59
N ILE A 188 8.30 1.07 -4.95
CA ILE A 188 7.21 2.04 -5.02
C ILE A 188 7.29 2.90 -6.27
N CYS A 189 6.13 3.40 -6.67
CA CYS A 189 5.97 4.50 -7.61
C CYS A 189 5.08 5.57 -6.98
N MET A 190 5.60 6.77 -6.85
CA MET A 190 4.86 7.92 -6.34
C MET A 190 4.41 8.79 -7.50
N MET A 191 3.10 9.06 -7.56
CA MET A 191 2.47 9.76 -8.68
C MET A 191 1.82 11.07 -8.27
N LYS A 192 1.89 12.06 -9.16
CA LYS A 192 1.20 13.35 -9.04
C LYS A 192 0.76 13.83 -10.41
N LYS A 193 -0.54 14.06 -10.58
CA LYS A 193 -1.13 14.61 -11.82
C LYS A 193 -0.72 13.87 -13.11
N GLY A 194 -0.68 12.54 -13.06
CA GLY A 194 -0.35 11.69 -14.20
C GLY A 194 1.14 11.49 -14.48
N GLU A 195 2.01 12.02 -13.66
CA GLU A 195 3.47 11.91 -13.75
C GLU A 195 4.04 11.06 -12.60
N VAL A 196 5.16 10.40 -12.84
CA VAL A 196 5.96 9.74 -11.80
C VAL A 196 6.88 10.78 -11.15
N LEU A 197 6.72 11.01 -9.84
CA LEU A 197 7.60 11.89 -9.08
C LEU A 197 8.81 11.16 -8.54
N LEU A 198 8.63 9.89 -8.18
CA LEU A 198 9.63 9.07 -7.53
C LEU A 198 9.30 7.61 -7.82
N GLU A 199 10.31 6.82 -8.16
CA GLU A 199 10.21 5.39 -8.40
C GLU A 199 11.47 4.69 -7.89
N GLY A 200 11.33 3.48 -7.38
CA GLY A 200 12.46 2.63 -7.03
C GLY A 200 12.27 1.84 -5.74
N ASN A 201 13.38 1.29 -5.27
CA ASN A 201 13.41 0.54 -4.03
C ASN A 201 13.20 1.46 -2.83
N LEU A 202 12.25 1.11 -1.97
CA LEU A 202 11.85 1.93 -0.82
C LEU A 202 13.01 2.21 0.15
N LYS A 203 13.86 1.21 0.37
CA LYS A 203 15.00 1.36 1.27
C LYS A 203 16.03 2.32 0.66
N GLU A 204 16.36 2.15 -0.63
CA GLU A 204 17.29 3.03 -1.34
C GLU A 204 16.79 4.47 -1.34
N ILE A 205 15.50 4.69 -1.65
CA ILE A 205 14.87 6.01 -1.61
C ILE A 205 15.01 6.68 -0.23
N LYS A 206 14.86 5.91 0.86
CA LYS A 206 15.04 6.43 2.21
C LYS A 206 16.51 6.65 2.58
N ASP A 207 17.38 5.82 2.04
CA ASP A 207 18.83 5.90 2.30
C ASP A 207 19.53 6.97 1.44
N GLU A 208 18.93 7.40 0.31
CA GLU A 208 19.42 8.53 -0.51
C GLU A 208 19.41 9.87 0.24
N THR A 209 18.61 9.97 1.28
CA THR A 209 18.57 11.16 2.13
C THR A 209 19.21 10.88 3.48
N ASP A 210 20.24 11.65 3.81
CA ASP A 210 20.84 11.60 5.15
C ASP A 210 19.97 12.26 6.23
N LYS A 211 18.88 12.90 5.84
CA LYS A 211 17.95 13.56 6.77
C LYS A 211 17.43 12.61 7.83
N ARG A 212 17.33 13.10 9.06
CA ARG A 212 16.78 12.36 10.19
C ARG A 212 15.70 13.19 10.87
N LYS A 213 14.66 12.52 11.31
CA LYS A 213 13.64 13.08 12.19
C LYS A 213 14.03 12.81 13.63
N VAL A 214 14.11 13.87 14.42
CA VAL A 214 14.34 13.78 15.86
C VAL A 214 13.03 14.05 16.58
N ILE A 215 12.69 13.15 17.50
CA ILE A 215 11.50 13.28 18.36
C ILE A 215 11.99 13.27 19.80
N VAL A 216 11.67 14.31 20.56
CA VAL A 216 12.14 14.47 21.92
C VAL A 216 11.06 14.99 22.85
N GLN A 217 11.03 14.45 24.06
CA GLN A 217 10.27 14.94 25.20
C GLN A 217 11.20 14.95 26.41
N ALA A 218 11.69 16.13 26.74
CA ALA A 218 12.66 16.35 27.81
C ALA A 218 12.64 17.81 28.25
N ASP A 219 13.19 18.07 29.44
CA ASP A 219 13.39 19.40 29.96
C ASP A 219 14.76 19.94 29.52
N PHE A 220 14.79 20.77 28.50
CA PHE A 220 16.02 21.41 27.99
C PHE A 220 15.70 22.81 27.44
N ASP A 221 16.74 23.62 27.26
CA ASP A 221 16.61 24.96 26.67
C ASP A 221 16.39 24.86 25.14
N ARG A 222 15.17 25.19 24.71
CA ARG A 222 14.74 25.13 23.30
C ARG A 222 15.42 26.18 22.43
N GLU A 223 15.80 27.34 23.03
CA GLU A 223 16.48 28.39 22.28
C GLU A 223 17.91 28.00 21.94
N ILE A 224 18.63 27.34 22.85
CA ILE A 224 19.95 26.76 22.56
C ILE A 224 19.87 25.73 21.43
N LEU A 225 18.84 24.86 21.46
CA LEU A 225 18.65 23.88 20.38
C LEU A 225 18.53 24.57 19.01
N LYS A 226 17.75 25.65 18.91
CA LYS A 226 17.52 26.37 17.64
C LYS A 226 18.72 27.21 17.20
N GLN A 227 19.53 27.69 18.13
CA GLN A 227 20.71 28.51 17.85
C GLN A 227 21.92 27.69 17.44
N ASP A 228 22.15 26.55 18.11
CA ASP A 228 23.37 25.77 17.94
C ASP A 228 23.24 24.69 16.85
N PHE A 229 22.01 24.38 16.41
CA PHE A 229 21.78 23.32 15.43
C PHE A 229 20.88 23.81 14.29
N GLU A 230 21.27 23.46 13.06
CA GLU A 230 20.41 23.63 11.88
C GLU A 230 19.26 22.63 11.93
N ILE A 231 18.09 23.09 12.30
CA ILE A 231 16.86 22.28 12.38
C ILE A 231 15.81 22.79 11.40
N GLU A 232 15.07 21.87 10.79
CA GLU A 232 13.99 22.16 9.84
C GLU A 232 12.66 21.70 10.41
N SER A 233 11.58 22.37 10.02
CA SER A 233 10.18 21.94 10.31
C SER A 233 9.92 21.64 11.79
N TYR A 234 10.36 22.52 12.69
CA TYR A 234 10.14 22.37 14.13
C TYR A 234 8.64 22.40 14.45
N LYS A 235 8.18 21.37 15.17
CA LYS A 235 6.82 21.25 15.69
C LYS A 235 6.85 20.85 17.15
N GLU A 236 5.95 21.43 17.96
CA GLU A 236 5.77 21.07 19.35
C GLU A 236 4.29 20.82 19.63
N GLU A 237 3.98 19.60 20.10
CA GLU A 237 2.62 19.18 20.43
C GLU A 237 2.63 18.37 21.73
N ASN A 238 1.83 18.79 22.69
CA ASN A 238 1.70 18.10 24.01
C ASN A 238 3.04 17.85 24.73
N GLY A 239 3.99 18.78 24.61
CA GLY A 239 5.32 18.65 25.22
C GLY A 239 6.29 17.75 24.45
N VAL A 240 5.86 17.14 23.36
CA VAL A 240 6.72 16.41 22.43
C VAL A 240 7.17 17.35 21.32
N ILE A 241 8.46 17.43 21.09
CA ILE A 241 9.07 18.21 20.04
C ILE A 241 9.51 17.27 18.92
N SER A 242 9.24 17.64 17.67
CA SER A 242 9.73 16.95 16.50
C SER A 242 10.31 17.94 15.49
N PHE A 243 11.42 17.60 14.88
CA PHE A 243 12.10 18.40 13.87
C PHE A 243 12.97 17.51 12.98
N TYR A 244 13.42 18.07 11.86
CA TYR A 244 14.32 17.38 10.94
C TYR A 244 15.70 18.00 11.01
N VAL A 245 16.70 17.16 10.81
CA VAL A 245 18.12 17.53 10.68
C VAL A 245 18.70 16.93 9.42
N LYS A 246 19.70 17.59 8.86
CA LYS A 246 20.29 17.26 7.56
C LYS A 246 20.97 15.89 7.50
N ASP A 247 21.48 15.40 8.64
CA ASP A 247 22.25 14.17 8.70
C ASP A 247 22.23 13.50 10.10
N GLU A 248 22.63 12.26 10.13
CA GLU A 248 22.74 11.47 11.36
C GLU A 248 23.81 12.01 12.33
N CYS A 249 24.86 12.64 11.83
CA CYS A 249 25.90 13.25 12.68
C CYS A 249 25.31 14.40 13.51
N THR A 250 24.53 15.25 12.88
CA THR A 250 23.82 16.35 13.55
C THR A 250 22.81 15.79 14.56
N ALA A 251 22.05 14.74 14.20
CA ALA A 251 21.13 14.07 15.13
C ALA A 251 21.84 13.53 16.37
N LYS A 252 23.03 12.90 16.21
CA LYS A 252 23.84 12.41 17.33
C LYS A 252 24.44 13.51 18.20
N LYS A 253 24.78 14.68 17.63
CA LYS A 253 25.20 15.84 18.43
C LYS A 253 24.05 16.37 19.30
N ILE A 254 22.86 16.46 18.71
CA ILE A 254 21.65 16.85 19.45
C ILE A 254 21.32 15.84 20.52
N GLN A 255 21.47 14.54 20.24
CA GLN A 255 21.30 13.50 21.27
C GLN A 255 22.21 13.74 22.47
N LYS A 256 23.49 14.02 22.23
CA LYS A 256 24.45 14.31 23.32
C LYS A 256 24.05 15.57 24.11
N PHE A 257 23.56 16.60 23.44
CA PHE A 257 23.08 17.82 24.08
C PHE A 257 21.86 17.52 24.97
N ILE A 258 20.84 16.82 24.43
CA ILE A 258 19.62 16.48 25.16
C ILE A 258 19.92 15.56 26.37
N PHE A 259 20.87 14.64 26.21
CA PHE A 259 21.22 13.67 27.27
C PHE A 259 21.99 14.29 28.45
N GLN A 260 22.28 15.59 28.42
CA GLN A 260 22.75 16.35 29.57
C GLN A 260 21.59 16.81 30.47
N SER A 261 20.35 16.68 30.01
CA SER A 261 19.15 17.06 30.77
C SER A 261 18.79 15.97 31.78
N GLU A 262 18.27 16.40 32.96
CA GLU A 262 17.93 15.47 34.03
C GLU A 262 16.64 14.69 33.82
N ASN A 263 15.73 15.18 32.96
CA ASN A 263 14.38 14.62 32.79
C ASN A 263 14.05 14.35 31.32
N ILE A 264 14.51 13.18 30.83
CA ILE A 264 14.23 12.73 29.47
C ILE A 264 13.13 11.67 29.52
N GLN A 265 11.96 11.96 28.98
CA GLN A 265 10.85 11.03 28.87
C GLN A 265 10.91 10.24 27.57
N GLN A 266 11.32 10.89 26.46
CA GLN A 266 11.43 10.27 25.16
C GLN A 266 12.54 10.91 24.34
N PHE A 267 13.30 10.09 23.62
CA PHE A 267 14.22 10.53 22.58
C PHE A 267 14.28 9.46 21.48
N ARG A 268 14.03 9.86 20.22
CA ARG A 268 14.14 8.99 19.04
C ARG A 268 14.77 9.71 17.88
N ILE A 269 15.60 8.99 17.13
CA ILE A 269 16.11 9.40 15.82
C ILE A 269 15.52 8.40 14.81
N GLU A 270 14.78 8.89 13.85
CA GLU A 270 14.10 8.07 12.84
C GLU A 270 14.55 8.53 11.44
N PRO A 271 14.67 7.61 10.47
CA PRO A 271 14.72 7.98 9.07
C PRO A 271 13.49 8.81 8.71
N ILE A 272 13.58 9.66 7.69
CA ILE A 272 12.40 10.38 7.20
C ILE A 272 11.38 9.38 6.62
N SER A 273 10.11 9.70 6.79
CA SER A 273 9.02 8.87 6.24
C SER A 273 8.78 9.18 4.76
N LEU A 274 8.11 8.27 4.05
CA LEU A 274 7.66 8.56 2.68
C LEU A 274 6.75 9.78 2.62
N ASN A 275 5.97 10.03 3.67
CA ASN A 275 5.13 11.21 3.75
C ASN A 275 5.95 12.50 3.81
N ASP A 276 7.07 12.48 4.52
CA ASP A 276 7.98 13.62 4.61
C ASP A 276 8.64 13.89 3.24
N ILE A 277 9.11 12.83 2.57
CA ILE A 277 9.67 12.91 1.21
C ILE A 277 8.64 13.46 0.20
N PHE A 278 7.38 13.06 0.34
CA PHE A 278 6.30 13.53 -0.54
C PHE A 278 5.97 15.01 -0.36
N LEU A 279 6.03 15.51 0.86
CA LEU A 279 5.73 16.90 1.17
C LEU A 279 6.84 17.87 0.73
N GLU A 280 8.08 17.38 0.57
CA GLU A 280 9.22 18.16 0.10
C GLU A 280 9.27 18.27 -1.45
N ARG A 281 8.53 17.45 -2.20
CA ARG A 281 8.46 17.40 -3.68
C ARG A 281 7.09 17.89 -4.19
#